data_a6e0b0d426ed3e723c70384f06b54ed3
#
_entry.id   a6e0b0d426ed3e723c70384f06b54ed3
#
_cell.length_a   1.000
_cell.length_b   1.000
_cell.length_c   1.000
_cell.angle_alpha   90.00
_cell.angle_beta   90.00
_cell.angle_gamma   90.00
#
_symmetry.space_group_name_H-M   'P 1'
#
loop_
_entity.id
_entity.type
_entity.pdbx_description
1 polymer ?
#
loop_
_entity_poly.entity_id
_entity_poly.type
_entity_poly.pdbx_seq_one_letter_code
_entity_poly.pdbx_strand_id
1 'polypeptide(L)'
;AIGLTYVLLVLIIEYFFWLNKLGRGLLFWSFVGLELVLLIRFIFIPLFRLFRLSKGIDYNKASVLIGNHFPEVRDKLINTLQLKASSSQSDLLAASIAQKSKELEPIPFSLAVDYKSNARYIKYALIPVLIFAAFSFSKGTSFFSESAERVWDYKGEYVPPAPFNFELINPEDRAVEGQVFEIATQVSGNQSPEEVQIELNGQEFFMKSRGAGRFVFTVDQVQGDLNFQFKGNGVTSRSYEVPLVQTPVLT
;
A
#
# COMPACT_ATOMS: atom_id res chain seq x y z
N ALA A 1 11.04 -8.71 6.03
CA ALA A 1 10.95 -7.35 6.60
C ALA A 1 11.02 -6.29 5.50
N ILE A 2 12.09 -6.23 4.67
CA ILE A 2 12.29 -5.16 3.68
C ILE A 2 11.10 -5.03 2.73
N GLY A 3 10.71 -6.10 2.03
CA GLY A 3 9.59 -6.08 1.10
C GLY A 3 8.29 -5.63 1.77
N LEU A 4 7.94 -6.21 2.92
CA LEU A 4 6.75 -5.84 3.66
C LEU A 4 6.76 -4.37 4.11
N THR A 5 7.90 -3.86 4.56
CA THR A 5 8.05 -2.44 4.91
C THR A 5 7.84 -1.55 3.69
N TYR A 6 8.36 -1.97 2.52
CA TYR A 6 8.20 -1.21 1.28
C TYR A 6 6.75 -1.19 0.79
N VAL A 7 6.04 -2.34 0.86
CA VAL A 7 4.59 -2.38 0.57
C VAL A 7 3.83 -1.38 1.43
N LEU A 8 4.05 -1.41 2.75
CA LEU A 8 3.37 -0.49 3.65
C LEU A 8 3.70 0.98 3.32
N LEU A 9 4.95 1.27 2.95
CA LEU A 9 5.34 2.62 2.54
C LEU A 9 4.63 3.06 1.27
N VAL A 10 4.52 2.18 0.26
CA VAL A 10 3.76 2.45 -0.98
C VAL A 10 2.29 2.76 -0.67
N LEU A 11 1.66 1.97 0.20
CA LEU A 11 0.26 2.18 0.59
C LEU A 11 0.06 3.48 1.36
N ILE A 12 1.00 3.83 2.25
CA ILE A 12 0.97 5.10 2.99
C ILE A 12 1.11 6.29 2.03
N ILE A 13 2.05 6.24 1.09
CA ILE A 13 2.23 7.31 0.10
C ILE A 13 0.94 7.50 -0.70
N GLU A 14 0.37 6.41 -1.24
CA GLU A 14 -0.86 6.51 -2.03
C GLU A 14 -2.03 7.08 -1.22
N TYR A 15 -2.18 6.69 0.03
CA TYR A 15 -3.25 7.17 0.88
C TYR A 15 -3.22 8.69 1.08
N PHE A 16 -2.04 9.25 1.35
CA PHE A 16 -1.92 10.68 1.64
C PHE A 16 -1.87 11.56 0.40
N PHE A 17 -1.27 11.08 -0.69
CA PHE A 17 -1.00 11.90 -1.86
C PHE A 17 -2.02 11.76 -3.00
N TRP A 18 -2.89 10.73 -2.95
CA TRP A 18 -3.88 10.49 -4.01
C TRP A 18 -3.31 10.64 -5.40
N LEU A 19 -2.24 9.89 -5.68
CA LEU A 19 -1.45 10.07 -6.88
C LEU A 19 -2.29 9.85 -8.15
N ASN A 20 -1.90 10.53 -9.21
CA ASN A 20 -2.47 10.31 -10.54
C ASN A 20 -2.07 8.93 -11.11
N LYS A 21 -2.63 8.57 -12.27
CA LYS A 21 -2.35 7.26 -12.93
C LYS A 21 -0.86 6.98 -13.11
N LEU A 22 -0.06 8.01 -13.50
CA LEU A 22 1.38 7.85 -13.68
C LEU A 22 2.10 7.60 -12.35
N GLY A 23 1.78 8.37 -11.32
CA GLY A 23 2.36 8.22 -9.99
C GLY A 23 2.06 6.85 -9.37
N ARG A 24 0.80 6.39 -9.45
CA ARG A 24 0.40 5.05 -9.01
C ARG A 24 1.07 3.95 -9.82
N GLY A 25 1.17 4.12 -11.14
CA GLY A 25 1.90 3.19 -12.00
C GLY A 25 3.37 3.06 -11.60
N LEU A 26 4.04 4.17 -11.30
CA LEU A 26 5.42 4.16 -10.80
C LEU A 26 5.53 3.43 -9.46
N LEU A 27 4.63 3.68 -8.51
CA LEU A 27 4.60 2.97 -7.23
C LEU A 27 4.40 1.46 -7.43
N PHE A 28 3.44 1.06 -8.25
CA PHE A 28 3.16 -0.34 -8.55
C PHE A 28 4.37 -1.05 -9.15
N TRP A 29 4.95 -0.49 -10.22
CA TRP A 29 6.08 -1.12 -10.89
C TRP A 29 7.36 -1.11 -10.08
N SER A 30 7.59 -0.07 -9.25
CA SER A 30 8.71 -0.05 -8.30
C SER A 30 8.56 -1.15 -7.23
N PHE A 31 7.34 -1.37 -6.73
CA PHE A 31 7.02 -2.47 -5.83
C PHE A 31 7.28 -3.83 -6.49
N VAL A 32 6.73 -4.07 -7.68
CA VAL A 32 6.94 -5.33 -8.42
C VAL A 32 8.42 -5.57 -8.68
N GLY A 33 9.14 -4.54 -9.11
CA GLY A 33 10.59 -4.62 -9.37
C GLY A 33 11.39 -4.97 -8.12
N LEU A 34 11.13 -4.31 -7.01
CA LEU A 34 11.80 -4.60 -5.74
C LEU A 34 11.52 -6.03 -5.26
N GLU A 35 10.25 -6.44 -5.23
CA GLU A 35 9.88 -7.80 -4.80
C GLU A 35 10.52 -8.87 -5.71
N LEU A 36 10.55 -8.64 -7.01
CA LEU A 36 11.19 -9.53 -7.95
C LEU A 36 12.71 -9.69 -7.63
N VAL A 37 13.40 -8.58 -7.39
CA VAL A 37 14.82 -8.60 -7.00
C VAL A 37 15.04 -9.36 -5.69
N LEU A 38 14.18 -9.12 -4.69
CA LEU A 38 14.24 -9.82 -3.40
C LEU A 38 13.99 -11.32 -3.57
N LEU A 39 12.99 -11.71 -4.34
CA LEU A 39 12.68 -13.11 -4.65
C LEU A 39 13.85 -13.80 -5.36
N ILE A 40 14.40 -13.18 -6.40
CA ILE A 40 15.53 -13.72 -7.13
C ILE A 40 16.75 -13.88 -6.21
N ARG A 41 17.09 -12.83 -5.44
CA ARG A 41 18.30 -12.79 -4.64
C ARG A 41 18.26 -13.70 -3.42
N PHE A 42 17.11 -13.79 -2.75
CA PHE A 42 17.00 -14.48 -1.46
C PHE A 42 16.28 -15.83 -1.54
N ILE A 43 15.53 -16.10 -2.60
CA ILE A 43 14.81 -17.35 -2.77
C ILE A 43 15.36 -18.15 -3.98
N PHE A 44 15.29 -17.60 -5.18
CA PHE A 44 15.64 -18.36 -6.38
C PHE A 44 17.14 -18.71 -6.43
N ILE A 45 18.04 -17.76 -6.18
CA ILE A 45 19.50 -18.06 -6.21
C ILE A 45 19.88 -19.11 -5.16
N PRO A 46 19.47 -19.05 -3.89
CA PRO A 46 19.73 -20.11 -2.92
C PRO A 46 19.09 -21.44 -3.32
N LEU A 47 17.87 -21.40 -3.84
CA LEU A 47 17.16 -22.60 -4.27
C LEU A 47 17.87 -23.32 -5.43
N PHE A 48 18.29 -22.58 -6.47
CA PHE A 48 19.08 -23.13 -7.57
C PHE A 48 20.40 -23.74 -7.10
N ARG A 49 21.05 -23.16 -6.08
CA ARG A 49 22.25 -23.74 -5.46
C ARG A 49 21.93 -25.02 -4.70
N LEU A 50 20.81 -25.07 -3.99
CA LEU A 50 20.37 -26.25 -3.23
C LEU A 50 20.10 -27.44 -4.16
N PHE A 51 19.41 -27.19 -5.29
CA PHE A 51 19.12 -28.24 -6.29
C PHE A 51 20.30 -28.54 -7.25
N ARG A 52 21.49 -28.03 -6.95
CA ARG A 52 22.70 -28.19 -7.77
C ARG A 52 22.56 -27.73 -9.23
N LEU A 53 21.58 -26.88 -9.53
CA LEU A 53 21.38 -26.25 -10.85
C LEU A 53 22.41 -25.12 -11.11
N SER A 54 23.12 -24.69 -10.11
CA SER A 54 24.29 -23.81 -10.20
C SER A 54 25.41 -24.34 -9.33
N LYS A 55 26.66 -23.89 -9.59
CA LYS A 55 27.83 -24.27 -8.77
C LYS A 55 27.56 -23.90 -7.30
N GLY A 56 27.39 -24.93 -6.47
CA GLY A 56 27.27 -24.78 -5.01
C GLY A 56 28.55 -24.31 -4.35
N ILE A 57 28.57 -24.32 -3.03
CA ILE A 57 29.79 -24.09 -2.27
C ILE A 57 30.74 -25.26 -2.55
N ASP A 58 31.94 -24.95 -3.02
CA ASP A 58 32.99 -25.95 -3.22
C ASP A 58 33.33 -26.62 -1.89
N TYR A 59 33.66 -27.91 -1.95
CA TYR A 59 34.02 -28.70 -0.76
C TYR A 59 35.18 -28.08 0.03
N ASN A 60 36.13 -27.43 -0.64
CA ASN A 60 37.20 -26.71 0.04
C ASN A 60 36.70 -25.50 0.82
N LYS A 61 35.76 -24.73 0.28
CA LYS A 61 35.13 -23.62 0.99
C LYS A 61 34.26 -24.10 2.15
N ALA A 62 33.53 -25.19 1.94
CA ALA A 62 32.74 -25.80 2.99
C ALA A 62 33.61 -26.29 4.16
N SER A 63 34.74 -26.92 3.87
CA SER A 63 35.68 -27.40 4.88
C SER A 63 36.34 -26.27 5.69
N VAL A 64 36.61 -25.13 5.05
CA VAL A 64 37.13 -23.94 5.75
C VAL A 64 36.04 -23.36 6.69
N LEU A 65 34.79 -23.26 6.26
CA LEU A 65 33.68 -22.79 7.08
C LEU A 65 33.44 -23.71 8.30
N ILE A 66 33.44 -25.02 8.08
CA ILE A 66 33.30 -26.02 9.14
C ILE A 66 34.52 -25.96 10.07
N GLY A 67 35.72 -25.87 9.52
CA GLY A 67 36.98 -25.80 10.30
C GLY A 67 37.09 -24.53 11.16
N ASN A 68 36.46 -23.43 10.77
CA ASN A 68 36.36 -22.24 11.61
C ASN A 68 35.49 -22.45 12.86
N HIS A 69 34.50 -23.33 12.76
CA HIS A 69 33.61 -23.70 13.87
C HIS A 69 34.23 -24.82 14.74
N PHE A 70 34.92 -25.76 14.09
CA PHE A 70 35.62 -26.88 14.75
C PHE A 70 37.12 -26.83 14.44
N PRO A 71 37.91 -25.98 15.14
CA PRO A 71 39.32 -25.82 14.85
C PRO A 71 40.14 -27.13 14.97
N GLU A 72 39.74 -28.01 15.87
CA GLU A 72 40.41 -29.29 16.16
C GLU A 72 40.40 -30.27 14.97
N VAL A 73 39.44 -30.11 14.07
CA VAL A 73 39.30 -31.03 12.91
C VAL A 73 39.51 -30.36 11.57
N ARG A 74 39.83 -29.07 11.56
CA ARG A 74 40.00 -28.29 10.34
C ARG A 74 41.01 -28.93 9.38
N ASP A 75 42.20 -29.25 9.86
CA ASP A 75 43.25 -29.81 9.04
C ASP A 75 42.91 -31.25 8.62
N LYS A 76 42.34 -32.04 9.51
CA LYS A 76 41.88 -33.41 9.18
C LYS A 76 40.83 -33.41 8.05
N LEU A 77 39.85 -32.50 8.13
CA LEU A 77 38.79 -32.38 7.14
C LEU A 77 39.36 -31.94 5.79
N ILE A 78 40.20 -30.90 5.77
CA ILE A 78 40.81 -30.40 4.52
C ILE A 78 41.69 -31.50 3.88
N ASN A 79 42.55 -32.13 4.66
CA ASN A 79 43.42 -33.21 4.19
C ASN A 79 42.61 -34.42 3.64
N THR A 80 41.52 -34.81 4.28
CA THR A 80 40.68 -35.89 3.82
C THR A 80 40.02 -35.57 2.47
N LEU A 81 39.53 -34.33 2.29
CA LEU A 81 38.94 -33.85 1.05
C LEU A 81 39.97 -33.75 -0.09
N GLN A 82 41.20 -33.27 0.23
CA GLN A 82 42.31 -33.23 -0.74
C GLN A 82 42.73 -34.63 -1.19
N LEU A 83 42.81 -35.59 -0.26
CA LEU A 83 43.07 -37.00 -0.59
C LEU A 83 42.01 -37.58 -1.49
N LYS A 84 40.71 -37.28 -1.26
CA LYS A 84 39.58 -37.69 -2.10
C LYS A 84 39.62 -37.06 -3.49
N ALA A 85 40.15 -35.83 -3.61
CA ALA A 85 40.27 -35.13 -4.89
C ALA A 85 41.51 -35.57 -5.71
N SER A 86 42.45 -36.26 -5.11
CA SER A 86 43.61 -36.81 -5.84
C SER A 86 43.23 -37.97 -6.70
N SER A 87 43.69 -37.95 -7.96
CA SER A 87 43.30 -38.89 -9.02
C SER A 87 43.87 -40.31 -8.89
N SER A 88 44.73 -40.60 -7.88
CA SER A 88 45.34 -41.92 -7.71
C SER A 88 44.36 -42.89 -7.06
N GLN A 89 43.97 -43.91 -7.85
CA GLN A 89 43.14 -45.04 -7.35
C GLN A 89 44.09 -46.13 -6.80
N SER A 90 44.40 -46.03 -5.53
CA SER A 90 45.10 -47.17 -4.87
C SER A 90 44.27 -47.63 -3.65
N ASP A 91 44.31 -48.92 -3.38
CA ASP A 91 43.58 -49.53 -2.24
C ASP A 91 44.07 -48.90 -0.89
N LEU A 92 45.33 -48.53 -0.81
CA LEU A 92 45.90 -47.84 0.34
C LEU A 92 45.32 -46.44 0.54
N LEU A 93 45.04 -45.70 -0.54
CA LEU A 93 44.41 -44.39 -0.50
C LEU A 93 42.98 -44.52 -0.03
N ALA A 94 42.23 -45.52 -0.57
CA ALA A 94 40.86 -45.78 -0.15
C ALA A 94 40.77 -46.14 1.34
N ALA A 95 41.66 -47.00 1.83
CA ALA A 95 41.75 -47.35 3.23
C ALA A 95 42.09 -46.14 4.12
N SER A 96 43.00 -45.28 3.68
CA SER A 96 43.34 -44.02 4.42
C SER A 96 42.19 -43.05 4.48
N ILE A 97 41.41 -42.88 3.38
CA ILE A 97 40.23 -42.03 3.38
C ILE A 97 39.13 -42.59 4.31
N ALA A 98 38.92 -43.93 4.28
CA ALA A 98 37.95 -44.59 5.16
C ALA A 98 38.29 -44.41 6.64
N GLN A 99 39.58 -44.59 7.01
CA GLN A 99 40.04 -44.39 8.36
C GLN A 99 39.80 -42.95 8.83
N LYS A 100 40.26 -41.96 8.03
CA LYS A 100 40.10 -40.52 8.37
C LYS A 100 38.63 -40.08 8.40
N SER A 101 37.79 -40.65 7.52
CA SER A 101 36.35 -40.42 7.53
C SER A 101 35.71 -40.92 8.82
N LYS A 102 36.12 -42.09 9.31
CA LYS A 102 35.66 -42.65 10.59
C LYS A 102 36.04 -41.79 11.80
N GLU A 103 37.23 -41.18 11.76
CA GLU A 103 37.66 -40.24 12.81
C GLU A 103 36.84 -38.96 12.83
N LEU A 104 36.22 -38.56 11.72
CA LEU A 104 35.36 -37.38 11.59
C LEU A 104 33.86 -37.68 11.88
N GLU A 105 33.47 -38.94 11.88
CA GLU A 105 32.06 -39.37 12.08
C GLU A 105 31.45 -38.89 13.42
N PRO A 106 32.16 -38.87 14.58
CA PRO A 106 31.60 -38.42 15.84
C PRO A 106 31.32 -36.93 15.89
N ILE A 107 31.73 -36.12 14.91
CA ILE A 107 31.66 -34.68 14.98
C ILE A 107 30.30 -34.21 14.45
N PRO A 108 29.52 -33.49 15.24
CA PRO A 108 28.20 -33.00 14.83
C PRO A 108 28.32 -31.77 13.95
N PHE A 109 28.72 -31.96 12.69
CA PHE A 109 28.93 -30.86 11.72
C PHE A 109 27.70 -29.97 11.50
N SER A 110 26.50 -30.48 11.80
CA SER A 110 25.27 -29.69 11.74
C SER A 110 25.28 -28.49 12.70
N LEU A 111 26.06 -28.56 13.80
CA LEU A 111 26.22 -27.47 14.75
C LEU A 111 27.07 -26.31 14.20
N ALA A 112 27.82 -26.54 13.10
CA ALA A 112 28.54 -25.46 12.41
C ALA A 112 27.60 -24.43 11.77
N VAL A 113 26.33 -24.78 11.59
CA VAL A 113 25.31 -23.85 11.10
C VAL A 113 24.72 -23.08 12.29
N ASP A 114 25.22 -21.87 12.48
CA ASP A 114 24.74 -20.98 13.56
C ASP A 114 23.41 -20.31 13.18
N TYR A 115 22.31 -20.97 13.52
CA TYR A 115 20.97 -20.39 13.35
C TYR A 115 20.68 -19.25 14.33
N LYS A 116 21.36 -19.21 15.50
CA LYS A 116 21.12 -18.19 16.52
C LYS A 116 21.63 -16.81 16.05
N SER A 117 22.65 -16.77 15.23
CA SER A 117 23.17 -15.52 14.68
C SER A 117 22.11 -14.77 13.86
N ASN A 118 21.16 -15.49 13.26
CA ASN A 118 20.06 -14.90 12.51
C ASN A 118 18.96 -14.33 13.41
N ALA A 119 18.85 -14.79 14.66
CA ALA A 119 17.83 -14.29 15.59
C ALA A 119 17.95 -12.78 15.86
N ARG A 120 19.19 -12.23 15.79
CA ARG A 120 19.41 -10.77 15.90
C ARG A 120 18.68 -9.94 14.85
N TYR A 121 18.32 -10.53 13.72
CA TYR A 121 17.60 -9.85 12.64
C TYR A 121 16.07 -9.87 12.81
N ILE A 122 15.54 -10.68 13.75
CA ILE A 122 14.10 -10.76 14.04
C ILE A 122 13.55 -9.38 14.46
N LYS A 123 14.34 -8.58 15.19
CA LYS A 123 13.97 -7.22 15.57
C LYS A 123 13.55 -6.33 14.38
N TYR A 124 14.14 -6.56 13.21
CA TYR A 124 13.77 -5.80 12.00
C TYR A 124 12.45 -6.26 11.40
N ALA A 125 11.97 -7.46 11.73
CA ALA A 125 10.63 -7.90 11.35
C ALA A 125 9.52 -7.22 12.17
N LEU A 126 9.86 -6.64 13.33
CA LEU A 126 8.91 -5.85 14.12
C LEU A 126 8.56 -4.51 13.45
N ILE A 127 9.45 -3.94 12.63
CA ILE A 127 9.23 -2.64 11.99
C ILE A 127 7.92 -2.63 11.18
N PRO A 128 7.72 -3.51 10.18
CA PRO A 128 6.46 -3.50 9.43
C PRO A 128 5.24 -3.84 10.30
N VAL A 129 5.40 -4.68 11.33
CA VAL A 129 4.31 -5.00 12.25
C VAL A 129 3.89 -3.76 13.05
N LEU A 130 4.85 -2.98 13.55
CA LEU A 130 4.58 -1.75 14.29
C LEU A 130 3.93 -0.69 13.39
N ILE A 131 4.41 -0.52 12.15
CA ILE A 131 3.81 0.39 11.17
C ILE A 131 2.37 -0.03 10.90
N PHE A 132 2.14 -1.31 10.59
CA PHE A 132 0.79 -1.83 10.35
C PHE A 132 -0.14 -1.61 11.54
N ALA A 133 0.32 -1.94 12.75
CA ALA A 133 -0.44 -1.75 13.97
C ALA A 133 -0.78 -0.26 14.20
N ALA A 134 0.20 0.64 14.10
CA ALA A 134 0.00 2.06 14.33
C ALA A 134 -1.07 2.66 13.40
N PHE A 135 -1.04 2.31 12.11
CA PHE A 135 -2.04 2.79 11.15
C PHE A 135 -3.40 2.11 11.33
N SER A 136 -3.44 0.80 11.65
CA SER A 136 -4.70 0.09 11.91
C SER A 136 -5.44 0.65 13.13
N PHE A 137 -4.72 1.02 14.18
CA PHE A 137 -5.32 1.65 15.37
C PHE A 137 -5.77 3.10 15.11
N SER A 138 -5.06 3.84 14.25
CA SER A 138 -5.35 5.27 13.99
C SER A 138 -6.47 5.47 12.97
N LYS A 139 -6.49 4.68 11.89
CA LYS A 139 -7.35 4.90 10.71
C LYS A 139 -8.25 3.71 10.37
N GLY A 140 -8.13 2.61 11.10
CA GLY A 140 -8.81 1.35 10.78
C GLY A 140 -8.12 0.57 9.66
N THR A 141 -8.59 -0.66 9.44
CA THR A 141 -8.03 -1.55 8.41
C THR A 141 -8.42 -1.15 6.99
N SER A 142 -9.49 -0.36 6.82
CA SER A 142 -9.93 0.19 5.52
C SER A 142 -8.84 1.03 4.84
N PHE A 143 -8.02 1.72 5.64
CA PHE A 143 -6.85 2.45 5.16
C PHE A 143 -5.99 1.63 4.18
N PHE A 144 -5.66 0.39 4.57
CA PHE A 144 -4.79 -0.46 3.75
C PHE A 144 -5.52 -1.05 2.56
N SER A 145 -6.80 -1.45 2.71
CA SER A 145 -7.57 -2.04 1.61
C SER A 145 -7.85 -1.04 0.50
N GLU A 146 -8.27 0.17 0.84
CA GLU A 146 -8.53 1.22 -0.13
C GLU A 146 -7.27 1.65 -0.90
N SER A 147 -6.14 1.84 -0.17
CA SER A 147 -4.87 2.17 -0.80
C SER A 147 -4.34 1.04 -1.68
N ALA A 148 -4.50 -0.22 -1.23
CA ALA A 148 -4.09 -1.39 -2.00
C ALA A 148 -4.88 -1.52 -3.30
N GLU A 149 -6.21 -1.30 -3.25
CA GLU A 149 -7.06 -1.31 -4.43
C GLU A 149 -6.60 -0.27 -5.46
N ARG A 150 -6.34 0.98 -5.02
CA ARG A 150 -5.87 2.05 -5.91
C ARG A 150 -4.49 1.79 -6.51
N VAL A 151 -3.57 1.18 -5.75
CA VAL A 151 -2.24 0.81 -6.27
C VAL A 151 -2.34 -0.36 -7.23
N TRP A 152 -3.16 -1.36 -6.92
CA TRP A 152 -3.34 -2.54 -7.77
C TRP A 152 -4.01 -2.18 -9.09
N ASP A 153 -5.10 -1.42 -9.03
CA ASP A 153 -5.75 -0.84 -10.19
C ASP A 153 -5.21 0.56 -10.49
N TYR A 154 -3.90 0.66 -10.74
CA TYR A 154 -3.24 1.94 -11.00
C TYR A 154 -3.75 2.69 -12.23
N LYS A 155 -4.50 2.02 -13.13
CA LYS A 155 -5.11 2.60 -14.33
C LYS A 155 -6.48 3.23 -14.06
N GLY A 156 -7.13 2.87 -12.97
CA GLY A 156 -8.44 3.38 -12.58
C GLY A 156 -8.42 4.90 -12.33
N GLU A 157 -9.59 5.52 -12.39
CA GLU A 157 -9.77 6.93 -12.01
C GLU A 157 -10.28 6.98 -10.57
N TYR A 158 -9.47 7.53 -9.70
CA TYR A 158 -9.82 7.73 -8.29
C TYR A 158 -9.72 9.20 -7.97
N VAL A 159 -10.79 9.73 -7.38
CA VAL A 159 -10.87 11.11 -6.93
C VAL A 159 -10.82 11.13 -5.41
N PRO A 160 -10.05 12.04 -4.79
CA PRO A 160 -10.08 12.19 -3.35
C PRO A 160 -11.52 12.43 -2.85
N PRO A 161 -11.90 11.91 -1.68
CA PRO A 161 -13.19 12.23 -1.10
C PRO A 161 -13.31 13.73 -0.93
N ALA A 162 -14.48 14.26 -1.26
CA ALA A 162 -14.75 15.68 -1.12
C ALA A 162 -14.52 16.13 0.34
N PRO A 163 -13.83 17.26 0.56
CA PRO A 163 -13.54 17.76 1.91
C PRO A 163 -14.80 18.20 2.67
N PHE A 164 -15.90 18.37 1.96
CA PHE A 164 -17.22 18.73 2.49
C PHE A 164 -18.34 18.25 1.54
N ASN A 165 -19.55 18.22 2.06
CA ASN A 165 -20.77 17.91 1.32
C ASN A 165 -21.76 19.07 1.43
N PHE A 166 -22.57 19.25 0.39
CA PHE A 166 -23.72 20.15 0.41
C PHE A 166 -24.99 19.36 0.78
N GLU A 167 -25.75 19.90 1.72
CA GLU A 167 -27.05 19.38 2.13
C GLU A 167 -28.11 20.46 1.95
N LEU A 168 -29.14 20.17 1.16
CA LEU A 168 -30.27 21.08 0.98
C LEU A 168 -31.09 21.14 2.25
N ILE A 169 -31.30 22.34 2.79
CA ILE A 169 -32.05 22.57 4.03
C ILE A 169 -33.32 23.39 3.81
N ASN A 170 -33.87 23.30 2.61
CA ASN A 170 -35.12 24.01 2.30
C ASN A 170 -36.29 23.42 3.10
N PRO A 171 -37.08 24.27 3.75
CA PRO A 171 -38.30 23.84 4.42
C PRO A 171 -39.43 23.47 3.43
N GLU A 172 -39.37 24.07 2.22
CA GLU A 172 -40.42 23.90 1.18
C GLU A 172 -39.86 23.09 0.01
N ASP A 173 -40.64 22.10 -0.41
CA ASP A 173 -40.35 21.20 -1.54
C ASP A 173 -40.98 21.68 -2.88
N ARG A 174 -41.68 22.81 -2.86
CA ARG A 174 -42.38 23.39 -4.01
C ARG A 174 -42.20 24.91 -4.03
N ALA A 175 -42.08 25.46 -5.22
CA ALA A 175 -42.05 26.91 -5.42
C ALA A 175 -43.36 27.41 -5.99
N VAL A 176 -43.82 28.57 -5.53
CA VAL A 176 -45.08 29.18 -6.00
C VAL A 176 -44.79 30.24 -7.05
N GLU A 177 -45.56 30.23 -8.14
CA GLU A 177 -45.37 31.18 -9.26
C GLU A 177 -45.48 32.64 -8.77
N GLY A 178 -44.50 33.46 -9.21
CA GLY A 178 -44.44 34.89 -8.89
C GLY A 178 -44.03 35.23 -7.46
N GLN A 179 -43.82 34.24 -6.59
CA GLN A 179 -43.34 34.47 -5.22
C GLN A 179 -41.80 34.36 -5.11
N VAL A 180 -41.30 34.90 -4.02
CA VAL A 180 -39.88 34.75 -3.62
C VAL A 180 -39.64 33.36 -3.09
N PHE A 181 -38.57 32.71 -3.56
CA PHE A 181 -38.17 31.39 -3.07
C PHE A 181 -36.73 31.43 -2.61
N GLU A 182 -36.47 31.01 -1.36
CA GLU A 182 -35.14 30.94 -0.79
C GLU A 182 -34.58 29.53 -0.90
N ILE A 183 -33.45 29.38 -1.56
CA ILE A 183 -32.70 28.11 -1.64
C ILE A 183 -31.58 28.18 -0.62
N ALA A 184 -31.57 27.27 0.33
CA ALA A 184 -30.58 27.23 1.41
C ALA A 184 -29.83 25.89 1.42
N THR A 185 -28.52 25.94 1.61
CA THR A 185 -27.68 24.76 1.78
C THR A 185 -26.82 24.87 3.03
N GLN A 186 -26.65 23.72 3.68
CA GLN A 186 -25.69 23.52 4.75
C GLN A 186 -24.47 22.78 4.21
N VAL A 187 -23.29 23.34 4.45
CA VAL A 187 -22.03 22.67 4.17
C VAL A 187 -21.59 21.93 5.43
N SER A 188 -21.36 20.63 5.30
CA SER A 188 -20.88 19.76 6.36
C SER A 188 -19.60 19.04 5.93
N GLY A 189 -18.57 18.99 6.79
CA GLY A 189 -17.29 18.34 6.49
C GLY A 189 -16.13 18.92 7.29
N ASN A 190 -14.92 18.53 6.92
CA ASN A 190 -13.69 18.95 7.59
C ASN A 190 -13.23 20.37 7.19
N GLN A 191 -13.76 20.88 6.08
CA GLN A 191 -13.47 22.21 5.55
C GLN A 191 -14.78 22.83 5.10
N SER A 192 -14.86 24.17 5.18
CA SER A 192 -15.97 24.93 4.63
C SER A 192 -15.43 25.83 3.52
N PRO A 193 -16.05 25.84 2.33
CA PRO A 193 -15.64 26.77 1.28
C PRO A 193 -15.93 28.23 1.73
N GLU A 194 -15.08 29.15 1.30
CA GLU A 194 -15.29 30.58 1.53
C GLU A 194 -16.45 31.11 0.68
N GLU A 195 -16.57 30.59 -0.54
CA GLU A 195 -17.59 30.98 -1.51
C GLU A 195 -18.32 29.75 -2.03
N VAL A 196 -19.62 29.85 -2.11
CA VAL A 196 -20.52 28.85 -2.73
C VAL A 196 -21.28 29.49 -3.86
N GLN A 197 -21.32 28.79 -4.96
CA GLN A 197 -22.14 29.14 -6.13
C GLN A 197 -23.30 28.16 -6.27
N ILE A 198 -24.41 28.64 -6.79
CA ILE A 198 -25.53 27.84 -7.24
C ILE A 198 -25.60 27.93 -8.77
N GLU A 199 -25.61 26.81 -9.43
CA GLU A 199 -26.00 26.73 -10.85
C GLU A 199 -27.49 26.50 -10.89
N LEU A 200 -28.25 27.52 -11.32
CA LEU A 200 -29.70 27.50 -11.41
C LEU A 200 -30.11 27.59 -12.88
N ASN A 201 -30.80 26.56 -13.39
CA ASN A 201 -31.27 26.48 -14.78
C ASN A 201 -30.14 26.78 -15.80
N GLY A 202 -28.91 26.32 -15.52
CA GLY A 202 -27.73 26.51 -16.38
C GLY A 202 -26.97 27.85 -16.22
N GLN A 203 -27.39 28.69 -15.26
CA GLN A 203 -26.71 29.94 -14.92
C GLN A 203 -26.11 29.88 -13.52
N GLU A 204 -24.89 30.42 -13.33
CA GLU A 204 -24.17 30.41 -12.06
C GLU A 204 -24.35 31.73 -11.30
N PHE A 205 -24.66 31.63 -10.02
CA PHE A 205 -24.85 32.76 -9.10
C PHE A 205 -24.10 32.50 -7.79
N PHE A 206 -23.59 33.55 -7.17
CA PHE A 206 -23.00 33.46 -5.83
C PHE A 206 -24.08 33.43 -4.77
N MET A 207 -23.90 32.52 -3.80
CA MET A 207 -24.77 32.44 -2.63
C MET A 207 -24.25 33.34 -1.51
N LYS A 208 -25.17 33.87 -0.70
CA LYS A 208 -24.82 34.68 0.48
C LYS A 208 -24.55 33.78 1.66
N SER A 209 -23.38 33.94 2.32
CA SER A 209 -23.07 33.24 3.56
C SER A 209 -23.90 33.83 4.73
N ARG A 210 -24.50 32.92 5.53
CA ARG A 210 -25.20 33.26 6.79
C ARG A 210 -24.45 32.80 8.03
N GLY A 211 -23.19 32.36 7.86
CA GLY A 211 -22.36 31.84 8.94
C GLY A 211 -22.61 30.34 9.20
N ALA A 212 -21.73 29.72 10.01
CA ALA A 212 -21.80 28.31 10.39
C ALA A 212 -21.96 27.33 9.20
N GLY A 213 -21.37 27.65 8.02
CA GLY A 213 -21.48 26.81 6.81
C GLY A 213 -22.81 26.87 6.10
N ARG A 214 -23.71 27.78 6.48
CA ARG A 214 -24.99 27.98 5.82
C ARG A 214 -24.88 29.02 4.71
N PHE A 215 -25.34 28.67 3.51
CA PHE A 215 -25.39 29.55 2.34
C PHE A 215 -26.81 29.63 1.78
N VAL A 216 -27.19 30.81 1.30
CA VAL A 216 -28.56 31.13 0.87
C VAL A 216 -28.51 31.87 -0.44
N PHE A 217 -29.43 31.50 -1.34
CA PHE A 217 -29.72 32.22 -2.59
C PHE A 217 -31.22 32.50 -2.69
N THR A 218 -31.58 33.70 -3.08
CA THR A 218 -32.97 34.13 -3.18
C THR A 218 -33.34 34.30 -4.65
N VAL A 219 -34.41 33.63 -5.06
CA VAL A 219 -35.06 33.81 -6.37
C VAL A 219 -36.22 34.75 -6.14
N ASP A 220 -36.14 35.99 -6.66
CA ASP A 220 -37.12 37.04 -6.38
C ASP A 220 -38.49 36.76 -6.99
N GLN A 221 -38.54 36.12 -8.18
CA GLN A 221 -39.77 35.71 -8.86
C GLN A 221 -39.56 34.36 -9.56
N VAL A 222 -40.23 33.34 -9.08
CA VAL A 222 -40.20 32.00 -9.71
C VAL A 222 -41.13 32.00 -10.91
N GLN A 223 -40.60 31.64 -12.09
CA GLN A 223 -41.36 31.60 -13.35
C GLN A 223 -41.41 30.20 -13.96
N GLY A 224 -40.77 29.21 -13.33
CA GLY A 224 -40.73 27.83 -13.81
C GLY A 224 -40.09 26.91 -12.79
N ASP A 225 -39.97 25.64 -13.13
CA ASP A 225 -39.28 24.68 -12.29
C ASP A 225 -37.83 25.09 -12.05
N LEU A 226 -37.37 24.88 -10.81
CA LEU A 226 -36.03 25.24 -10.41
C LEU A 226 -35.15 23.98 -10.41
N ASN A 227 -34.25 23.89 -11.39
CA ASN A 227 -33.23 22.85 -11.45
C ASN A 227 -31.91 23.46 -11.05
N PHE A 228 -31.31 22.97 -9.96
CA PHE A 228 -30.08 23.57 -9.44
C PHE A 228 -29.12 22.57 -8.81
N GLN A 229 -27.86 22.98 -8.74
CA GLN A 229 -26.80 22.29 -8.01
C GLN A 229 -25.86 23.31 -7.34
N PHE A 230 -25.25 22.91 -6.23
CA PHE A 230 -24.30 23.76 -5.51
C PHE A 230 -22.88 23.43 -5.94
N LYS A 231 -22.03 24.46 -6.06
CA LYS A 231 -20.60 24.36 -6.40
C LYS A 231 -19.76 25.14 -5.43
N GLY A 232 -18.61 24.62 -5.03
CA GLY A 232 -17.63 25.31 -4.19
C GLY A 232 -16.33 24.54 -4.12
N ASN A 233 -15.20 25.22 -4.23
CA ASN A 233 -13.85 24.63 -4.16
C ASN A 233 -13.69 23.31 -4.95
N GLY A 234 -14.28 23.24 -6.16
CA GLY A 234 -14.21 22.05 -7.01
C GLY A 234 -15.15 20.90 -6.62
N VAL A 235 -15.96 21.06 -5.58
CA VAL A 235 -16.99 20.11 -5.17
C VAL A 235 -18.32 20.55 -5.76
N THR A 236 -19.08 19.61 -6.35
CA THR A 236 -20.42 19.83 -6.87
C THR A 236 -21.41 18.92 -6.15
N SER A 237 -22.58 19.46 -5.78
CA SER A 237 -23.65 18.66 -5.17
C SER A 237 -24.34 17.76 -6.22
N ARG A 238 -25.23 16.88 -5.75
CA ARG A 238 -26.27 16.32 -6.64
C ARG A 238 -27.16 17.42 -7.19
N SER A 239 -27.82 17.16 -8.31
CA SER A 239 -28.86 18.04 -8.83
C SER A 239 -30.14 17.92 -8.00
N TYR A 240 -30.76 19.05 -7.76
CA TYR A 240 -32.05 19.19 -7.07
C TYR A 240 -33.04 19.79 -8.02
N GLU A 241 -34.31 19.36 -7.89
CA GLU A 241 -35.45 19.85 -8.66
C GLU A 241 -36.55 20.27 -7.70
N VAL A 242 -37.04 21.52 -7.85
CA VAL A 242 -38.16 22.06 -7.10
C VAL A 242 -39.26 22.44 -8.09
N PRO A 243 -40.40 21.72 -8.12
CA PRO A 243 -41.47 21.98 -9.05
C PRO A 243 -42.22 23.26 -8.76
N LEU A 244 -42.65 23.93 -9.82
CA LEU A 244 -43.51 25.13 -9.74
C LEU A 244 -44.95 24.73 -9.45
N VAL A 245 -45.57 25.42 -8.51
CA VAL A 245 -47.02 25.36 -8.27
C VAL A 245 -47.65 26.67 -8.74
N GLN A 246 -48.62 26.58 -9.63
CA GLN A 246 -49.36 27.77 -10.08
C GLN A 246 -50.30 28.28 -8.98
N THR A 247 -50.36 29.58 -8.83
CA THR A 247 -51.32 30.21 -7.91
C THR A 247 -52.75 30.05 -8.50
N PRO A 248 -53.71 29.48 -7.72
CA PRO A 248 -55.10 29.38 -8.21
C PRO A 248 -55.66 30.77 -8.50
N VAL A 249 -56.06 31.04 -9.73
CA VAL A 249 -56.82 32.26 -10.08
C VAL A 249 -58.27 32.01 -9.70
N LEU A 250 -58.75 32.67 -8.64
CA LEU A 250 -60.19 32.71 -8.34
C LEU A 250 -60.87 33.55 -9.40
N THR A 251 -61.62 32.90 -10.26
CA THR A 251 -62.56 33.51 -11.21
C THR A 251 -63.92 33.77 -10.58
#